data_0708278cd107598a6b29a1fb7a8eacaf
#
_entry.id   0708278cd107598a6b29a1fb7a8eacaf
#
_cell.length_a   1.000
_cell.length_b   1.000
_cell.length_c   1.000
_cell.angle_alpha   90.00
_cell.angle_beta   90.00
_cell.angle_gamma   90.00
#
_symmetry.space_group_name_H-M   'P 1'
#
loop_
_entity.id
_entity.type
_entity.pdbx_description
1 polymer ?
#
loop_
_entity_poly.entity_id
_entity_poly.type
_entity_poly.pdbx_seq_one_letter_code
_entity_poly.pdbx_strand_id
1 'polypeptide(L)'
;MSHVPSMIRKQHFDVVVLGSGFAGTLTAMIARKHGCSVLLVEKSQHPRMAIGESTTPLTNLLLEEIAKAHDLAFLLDFTQYGKWKKAHPDLKVGLKRGFSFYNRQSKGKSSELTKWDDELLVAASPNNIVADTQWWRADWDLFLVGQCKKMGVEYSDLTDISDLREEDDGVLLWIKTERSQRRVKAGLLIDACGGRAGIGQLLSIRKKTLNSTPETFAVHGHFSGVATIPPSNSQLGTGPLPYHPEDSAIHHIIDGGWVWSLRFD
;
A
#
# COMPACT_ATOMS: atom_id res chain seq x y z
N MET A 1 -26.12 4.39 44.02
CA MET A 1 -25.86 3.25 43.12
C MET A 1 -24.39 3.27 42.77
N SER A 2 -23.63 2.38 43.39
CA SER A 2 -22.18 2.29 43.24
C SER A 2 -21.86 1.71 41.87
N HIS A 3 -21.16 2.50 41.04
CA HIS A 3 -20.62 2.08 39.74
C HIS A 3 -19.51 1.06 40.01
N VAL A 4 -19.79 -0.24 39.85
CA VAL A 4 -18.78 -1.29 39.84
C VAL A 4 -18.00 -1.10 38.50
N PRO A 5 -16.68 -0.89 38.58
CA PRO A 5 -15.89 -0.81 37.32
C PRO A 5 -15.99 -2.14 36.61
N SER A 6 -16.39 -2.13 35.35
CA SER A 6 -16.36 -3.36 34.54
C SER A 6 -14.94 -3.89 34.52
N MET A 7 -14.75 -5.10 35.06
CA MET A 7 -13.46 -5.77 34.98
C MET A 7 -13.00 -5.83 33.52
N ILE A 8 -11.89 -5.15 33.23
CA ILE A 8 -11.28 -5.14 31.89
C ILE A 8 -10.78 -6.57 31.66
N ARG A 9 -11.45 -7.31 30.76
CA ARG A 9 -11.02 -8.66 30.40
C ARG A 9 -9.64 -8.57 29.73
N LYS A 10 -8.64 -9.24 30.30
CA LYS A 10 -7.33 -9.43 29.68
C LYS A 10 -7.52 -10.40 28.51
N GLN A 11 -7.22 -9.97 27.30
CA GLN A 11 -7.18 -10.82 26.11
C GLN A 11 -5.73 -11.13 25.78
N HIS A 12 -5.46 -12.32 25.35
CA HIS A 12 -4.13 -12.77 24.95
C HIS A 12 -4.16 -13.20 23.47
N PHE A 13 -3.16 -12.75 22.72
CA PHE A 13 -2.90 -13.15 21.33
C PHE A 13 -1.44 -13.55 21.17
N ASP A 14 -1.17 -14.51 20.29
CA ASP A 14 0.21 -14.85 19.95
C ASP A 14 0.87 -13.69 19.20
N VAL A 15 0.12 -13.04 18.32
CA VAL A 15 0.60 -11.90 17.51
C VAL A 15 -0.43 -10.77 17.51
N VAL A 16 0.05 -9.56 17.76
CA VAL A 16 -0.70 -8.32 17.50
C VAL A 16 0.00 -7.54 16.39
N VAL A 17 -0.75 -7.17 15.37
CA VAL A 17 -0.25 -6.39 14.22
C VAL A 17 -0.92 -5.02 14.23
N LEU A 18 -0.13 -3.96 14.17
CA LEU A 18 -0.62 -2.58 14.09
C LEU A 18 -0.55 -2.07 12.66
N GLY A 19 -1.68 -1.56 12.16
CA GLY A 19 -1.84 -1.08 10.80
C GLY A 19 -2.34 -2.17 9.85
N SER A 20 -3.49 -1.91 9.24
CA SER A 20 -4.16 -2.83 8.31
C SER A 20 -3.97 -2.46 6.85
N GLY A 21 -2.84 -1.84 6.51
CA GLY A 21 -2.39 -1.73 5.13
C GLY A 21 -1.88 -3.07 4.61
N PHE A 22 -1.38 -3.08 3.38
CA PHE A 22 -0.91 -4.28 2.70
C PHE A 22 0.08 -5.12 3.55
N ALA A 23 1.09 -4.49 4.15
CA ALA A 23 2.08 -5.21 4.96
C ALA A 23 1.45 -5.84 6.20
N GLY A 24 0.60 -5.10 6.92
CA GLY A 24 -0.02 -5.61 8.16
C GLY A 24 -1.03 -6.72 7.90
N THR A 25 -1.88 -6.58 6.88
CA THR A 25 -2.84 -7.62 6.52
C THR A 25 -2.15 -8.91 6.07
N LEU A 26 -1.11 -8.79 5.25
CA LEU A 26 -0.35 -9.93 4.77
C LEU A 26 0.36 -10.65 5.93
N THR A 27 1.01 -9.90 6.80
CA THR A 27 1.64 -10.44 8.02
C THR A 27 0.64 -11.15 8.93
N ALA A 28 -0.53 -10.55 9.14
CA ALA A 28 -1.59 -11.14 9.95
C ALA A 28 -2.11 -12.46 9.36
N MET A 29 -2.31 -12.52 8.04
CA MET A 29 -2.73 -13.75 7.35
C MET A 29 -1.66 -14.85 7.43
N ILE A 30 -0.39 -14.51 7.24
CA ILE A 30 0.72 -15.46 7.36
C ILE A 30 0.79 -16.01 8.78
N ALA A 31 0.78 -15.16 9.80
CA ALA A 31 0.78 -15.59 11.20
C ALA A 31 -0.43 -16.52 11.50
N ARG A 32 -1.59 -16.19 10.96
CA ARG A 32 -2.79 -17.01 11.12
C ARG A 32 -2.67 -18.38 10.44
N LYS A 33 -2.04 -18.45 9.26
CA LYS A 33 -1.74 -19.73 8.57
C LYS A 33 -0.80 -20.61 9.38
N HIS A 34 0.09 -20.05 10.16
CA HIS A 34 0.96 -20.77 11.08
C HIS A 34 0.30 -21.09 12.43
N GLY A 35 -1.01 -20.95 12.55
CA GLY A 35 -1.78 -21.35 13.74
C GLY A 35 -1.83 -20.32 14.86
N CYS A 36 -1.20 -19.15 14.71
CA CYS A 36 -1.21 -18.10 15.71
C CYS A 36 -2.63 -17.51 15.90
N SER A 37 -2.98 -17.17 17.12
CA SER A 37 -4.08 -16.24 17.40
C SER A 37 -3.60 -14.81 17.08
N VAL A 38 -4.35 -14.09 16.23
CA VAL A 38 -3.91 -12.79 15.68
C VAL A 38 -4.96 -11.72 15.92
N LEU A 39 -4.52 -10.58 16.46
CA LEU A 39 -5.28 -9.33 16.48
C LEU A 39 -4.64 -8.32 15.50
N LEU A 40 -5.42 -7.84 14.54
CA LEU A 40 -5.05 -6.77 13.62
C LEU A 40 -5.76 -5.48 14.04
N VAL A 41 -4.98 -4.44 14.36
CA VAL A 41 -5.48 -3.15 14.85
C VAL A 41 -5.28 -2.08 13.79
N GLU A 42 -6.30 -1.26 13.56
CA GLU A 42 -6.24 -0.13 12.63
C GLU A 42 -6.82 1.13 13.28
N LYS A 43 -6.07 2.23 13.16
CA LYS A 43 -6.49 3.52 13.72
C LYS A 43 -7.64 4.15 12.94
N SER A 44 -7.66 3.94 11.63
CA SER A 44 -8.67 4.46 10.71
C SER A 44 -9.72 3.40 10.39
N GLN A 45 -10.73 3.77 9.62
CA GLN A 45 -11.71 2.85 9.05
C GLN A 45 -11.48 2.69 7.55
N HIS A 46 -11.63 1.48 7.02
CA HIS A 46 -11.66 1.23 5.58
C HIS A 46 -13.06 1.46 4.98
N PRO A 47 -13.16 1.89 3.70
CA PRO A 47 -12.05 2.19 2.79
C PRO A 47 -11.32 3.48 3.17
N ARG A 48 -10.01 3.51 3.01
CA ARG A 48 -9.19 4.69 3.25
C ARG A 48 -8.11 4.87 2.20
N MET A 49 -7.70 6.09 1.95
CA MET A 49 -6.58 6.39 1.07
C MET A 49 -5.26 6.04 1.74
N ALA A 50 -4.34 5.50 0.95
CA ALA A 50 -2.96 5.26 1.33
C ALA A 50 -2.06 5.47 0.10
N ILE A 51 -0.86 5.98 0.32
CA ILE A 51 0.18 6.09 -0.71
C ILE A 51 0.84 4.71 -0.94
N GLY A 52 1.51 4.55 -2.09
CA GLY A 52 2.16 3.29 -2.50
C GLY A 52 1.20 2.44 -3.33
N GLU A 53 0.87 2.95 -4.52
CA GLU A 53 -0.15 2.40 -5.42
C GLU A 53 0.44 1.71 -6.65
N SER A 54 1.70 1.98 -6.99
CA SER A 54 2.33 1.43 -8.20
C SER A 54 3.21 0.23 -7.87
N THR A 55 2.98 -0.90 -8.53
CA THR A 55 3.77 -2.13 -8.37
C THR A 55 4.90 -2.23 -9.39
N THR A 56 5.72 -3.24 -9.24
CA THR A 56 6.81 -3.60 -10.16
C THR A 56 6.78 -5.10 -10.43
N PRO A 57 7.46 -5.59 -11.46
CA PRO A 57 7.59 -7.03 -11.71
C PRO A 57 8.07 -7.83 -10.48
N LEU A 58 8.96 -7.24 -9.67
CA LEU A 58 9.42 -7.86 -8.43
C LEU A 58 8.30 -8.05 -7.42
N THR A 59 7.36 -7.09 -7.32
CA THR A 59 6.18 -7.22 -6.45
C THR A 59 5.35 -8.45 -6.84
N ASN A 60 5.14 -8.68 -8.14
CA ASN A 60 4.37 -9.80 -8.63
C ASN A 60 5.04 -11.14 -8.31
N LEU A 61 6.35 -11.23 -8.49
CA LEU A 61 7.14 -12.42 -8.11
C LEU A 61 7.05 -12.70 -6.61
N LEU A 62 7.21 -11.67 -5.76
CA LEU A 62 7.08 -11.81 -4.31
C LEU A 62 5.67 -12.24 -3.88
N LEU A 63 4.62 -11.72 -4.52
CA LEU A 63 3.26 -12.18 -4.27
C LEU A 63 3.07 -13.67 -4.61
N GLU A 64 3.64 -14.12 -5.73
CA GLU A 64 3.60 -15.54 -6.11
C GLU A 64 4.35 -16.43 -5.12
N GLU A 65 5.53 -16.01 -4.67
CA GLU A 65 6.31 -16.73 -3.66
C GLU A 65 5.56 -16.82 -2.33
N ILE A 66 5.01 -15.71 -1.84
CA ILE A 66 4.23 -15.67 -0.61
C ILE A 66 2.97 -16.54 -0.73
N ALA A 67 2.27 -16.47 -1.86
CA ALA A 67 1.09 -17.28 -2.12
C ALA A 67 1.39 -18.77 -2.00
N LYS A 68 2.51 -19.21 -2.56
CA LYS A 68 2.95 -20.61 -2.54
C LYS A 68 3.49 -21.02 -1.15
N ALA A 69 4.34 -20.19 -0.56
CA ALA A 69 5.00 -20.50 0.71
C ALA A 69 4.02 -20.60 1.90
N HIS A 70 2.93 -19.82 1.84
CA HIS A 70 1.97 -19.72 2.97
C HIS A 70 0.55 -20.17 2.61
N ASP A 71 0.36 -20.87 1.49
CA ASP A 71 -0.96 -21.34 1.04
C ASP A 71 -2.02 -20.21 1.01
N LEU A 72 -1.65 -19.07 0.42
CA LEU A 72 -2.50 -17.92 0.20
C LEU A 72 -2.85 -17.78 -1.29
N ALA A 73 -3.44 -18.84 -1.86
CA ALA A 73 -3.66 -18.99 -3.31
C ALA A 73 -4.39 -17.81 -3.97
N PHE A 74 -5.28 -17.13 -3.24
CA PHE A 74 -6.00 -15.95 -3.75
C PHE A 74 -5.07 -14.81 -4.19
N LEU A 75 -3.85 -14.71 -3.63
CA LEU A 75 -2.89 -13.69 -4.03
C LEU A 75 -2.42 -13.84 -5.49
N LEU A 76 -2.51 -15.04 -6.06
CA LEU A 76 -2.14 -15.29 -7.45
C LEU A 76 -2.99 -14.51 -8.45
N ASP A 77 -4.23 -14.19 -8.08
CA ASP A 77 -5.14 -13.39 -8.90
C ASP A 77 -4.63 -11.96 -9.10
N PHE A 78 -3.78 -11.47 -8.19
CA PHE A 78 -3.30 -10.10 -8.14
C PHE A 78 -1.88 -9.88 -8.69
N THR A 79 -1.29 -10.94 -9.24
CA THR A 79 0.09 -10.91 -9.75
C THR A 79 0.22 -10.37 -11.18
N GLN A 80 -0.90 -10.19 -11.87
CA GLN A 80 -0.96 -9.68 -13.25
C GLN A 80 -2.29 -8.98 -13.49
N TYR A 81 -2.28 -7.92 -14.28
CA TYR A 81 -3.49 -7.15 -14.60
C TYR A 81 -4.61 -8.03 -15.19
N GLY A 82 -4.30 -8.90 -16.17
CA GLY A 82 -5.29 -9.78 -16.78
C GLY A 82 -5.90 -10.80 -15.80
N LYS A 83 -5.12 -11.32 -14.86
CA LYS A 83 -5.62 -12.20 -13.79
C LYS A 83 -6.56 -11.43 -12.88
N TRP A 84 -6.15 -10.24 -12.44
CA TRP A 84 -6.96 -9.37 -11.59
C TRP A 84 -8.32 -9.06 -12.22
N LYS A 85 -8.32 -8.52 -13.43
CA LYS A 85 -9.58 -8.17 -14.14
C LYS A 85 -10.51 -9.36 -14.35
N LYS A 86 -9.95 -10.55 -14.55
CA LYS A 86 -10.74 -11.78 -14.70
C LYS A 86 -11.36 -12.26 -13.39
N ALA A 87 -10.57 -12.25 -12.30
CA ALA A 87 -11.00 -12.83 -11.02
C ALA A 87 -11.79 -11.83 -10.17
N HIS A 88 -11.45 -10.55 -10.26
CA HIS A 88 -12.01 -9.48 -9.42
C HIS A 88 -12.36 -8.23 -10.25
N PRO A 89 -13.32 -8.31 -11.20
CA PRO A 89 -13.65 -7.21 -12.12
C PRO A 89 -14.15 -5.95 -11.40
N ASP A 90 -14.74 -6.09 -10.20
CA ASP A 90 -15.31 -4.99 -9.42
C ASP A 90 -14.27 -4.28 -8.53
N LEU A 91 -13.07 -4.84 -8.36
CA LEU A 91 -11.99 -4.18 -7.64
C LEU A 91 -11.22 -3.27 -8.59
N LYS A 92 -11.17 -1.97 -8.26
CA LYS A 92 -10.45 -0.99 -9.06
C LYS A 92 -8.95 -1.30 -9.12
N VAL A 93 -8.41 -1.20 -10.32
CA VAL A 93 -7.00 -1.44 -10.61
C VAL A 93 -6.59 -0.61 -11.81
N GLY A 94 -5.36 -0.14 -11.84
CA GLY A 94 -4.78 0.52 -13.02
C GLY A 94 -3.87 -0.44 -13.77
N LEU A 95 -3.88 -0.34 -15.10
CA LEU A 95 -2.95 -1.04 -15.98
C LEU A 95 -1.56 -0.41 -15.89
N LYS A 96 -0.52 -1.24 -15.76
CA LYS A 96 0.86 -0.77 -15.79
C LYS A 96 1.74 -1.58 -16.73
N ARG A 97 1.93 -1.08 -17.94
CA ARG A 97 2.79 -1.67 -18.98
C ARG A 97 4.27 -1.34 -18.79
N GLY A 98 4.57 -0.28 -18.02
CA GLY A 98 5.93 0.19 -17.84
C GLY A 98 6.01 1.52 -17.13
N PHE A 99 6.97 2.33 -17.58
CA PHE A 99 7.21 3.68 -17.07
C PHE A 99 7.31 4.67 -18.23
N SER A 100 6.72 5.84 -18.04
CA SER A 100 6.86 6.97 -18.96
C SER A 100 7.46 8.15 -18.23
N PHE A 101 8.46 8.78 -18.82
CA PHE A 101 9.14 9.94 -18.27
C PHE A 101 9.01 11.09 -19.23
N TYR A 102 8.62 12.25 -18.72
CA TYR A 102 8.50 13.50 -19.47
C TYR A 102 9.34 14.57 -18.78
N ASN A 103 10.31 15.12 -19.50
CA ASN A 103 11.06 16.26 -19.00
C ASN A 103 10.23 17.53 -19.16
N ARG A 104 9.81 18.11 -18.05
CA ARG A 104 9.01 19.34 -17.97
C ARG A 104 9.80 20.50 -17.35
N GLN A 105 11.11 20.37 -17.23
CA GLN A 105 11.96 21.45 -16.73
C GLN A 105 11.91 22.65 -17.65
N SER A 106 11.85 23.84 -17.08
CA SER A 106 11.77 25.10 -17.83
C SER A 106 13.10 25.37 -18.55
N LYS A 107 13.21 24.88 -19.77
CA LYS A 107 14.22 25.36 -20.73
C LYS A 107 13.70 26.66 -21.35
N GLY A 108 13.88 27.81 -20.65
CA GLY A 108 13.58 29.17 -21.09
C GLY A 108 12.56 29.31 -22.22
N LYS A 109 11.39 29.85 -21.94
CA LYS A 109 10.36 30.43 -22.84
C LYS A 109 9.99 29.73 -24.17
N SER A 110 10.24 28.47 -24.40
CA SER A 110 9.72 27.75 -25.56
C SER A 110 8.60 26.80 -25.12
N SER A 111 7.37 27.16 -25.46
CA SER A 111 6.16 26.37 -25.26
C SER A 111 6.03 25.15 -26.20
N GLU A 112 7.05 24.84 -26.96
CA GLU A 112 7.08 23.69 -27.86
C GLU A 112 7.55 22.44 -27.12
N LEU A 113 6.60 21.73 -26.53
CA LEU A 113 6.75 20.44 -25.82
C LEU A 113 7.01 19.26 -26.79
N THR A 114 7.86 19.40 -27.80
CA THR A 114 7.97 18.40 -28.85
C THR A 114 9.39 18.20 -29.35
N LYS A 115 10.30 17.84 -28.42
CA LYS A 115 11.55 17.23 -28.88
C LYS A 115 11.70 15.88 -28.21
N TRP A 116 12.14 14.88 -28.94
CA TRP A 116 12.43 13.51 -28.55
C TRP A 116 13.28 13.38 -27.31
N ASP A 117 14.16 14.34 -27.04
CA ASP A 117 15.03 14.41 -25.87
C ASP A 117 14.27 14.62 -24.55
N ASP A 118 12.95 14.83 -24.62
CA ASP A 118 12.12 15.17 -23.45
C ASP A 118 11.16 14.04 -23.04
N GLU A 119 11.17 12.90 -23.74
CA GLU A 119 10.31 11.76 -23.45
C GLU A 119 11.07 10.42 -23.48
N LEU A 120 10.83 9.56 -22.49
CA LEU A 120 11.35 8.20 -22.43
C LEU A 120 10.24 7.23 -22.01
N LEU A 121 10.00 6.19 -22.82
CA LEU A 121 9.17 5.04 -22.48
C LEU A 121 10.04 3.83 -22.16
N VAL A 122 9.76 3.20 -21.04
CA VAL A 122 10.40 1.95 -20.61
C VAL A 122 9.33 0.87 -20.49
N ALA A 123 9.28 -0.05 -21.45
CA ALA A 123 8.35 -1.17 -21.44
C ALA A 123 8.84 -2.25 -20.46
N ALA A 124 7.99 -2.60 -19.47
CA ALA A 124 8.27 -3.67 -18.52
C ALA A 124 7.48 -4.96 -18.84
N SER A 125 6.35 -4.84 -19.56
CA SER A 125 5.46 -5.96 -19.88
C SER A 125 5.15 -6.01 -21.37
N PRO A 126 5.10 -7.21 -21.99
CA PRO A 126 4.90 -7.35 -23.44
C PRO A 126 3.46 -7.07 -23.88
N ASN A 127 2.47 -7.24 -23.01
CA ASN A 127 1.06 -7.01 -23.29
C ASN A 127 0.26 -6.73 -22.01
N ASN A 128 -1.01 -6.36 -22.15
CA ASN A 128 -1.87 -5.98 -21.03
C ASN A 128 -2.21 -7.15 -20.10
N ILE A 129 -2.23 -8.40 -20.60
CA ILE A 129 -2.63 -9.57 -19.81
C ILE A 129 -1.61 -9.84 -18.68
N VAL A 130 -0.32 -9.78 -19.03
CA VAL A 130 0.78 -10.06 -18.09
C VAL A 130 1.38 -8.80 -17.49
N ALA A 131 0.73 -7.66 -17.71
CA ALA A 131 1.20 -6.38 -17.19
C ALA A 131 1.14 -6.30 -15.66
N ASP A 132 1.98 -5.43 -15.11
CA ASP A 132 1.90 -5.02 -13.72
C ASP A 132 0.62 -4.23 -13.45
N THR A 133 0.39 -3.91 -12.21
CA THR A 133 -0.83 -3.24 -11.76
C THR A 133 -0.53 -1.96 -10.99
N GLN A 134 -1.50 -1.08 -10.97
CA GLN A 134 -1.57 0.04 -10.05
C GLN A 134 -2.73 -0.21 -9.10
N TRP A 135 -2.44 -0.19 -7.80
CA TRP A 135 -3.39 -0.61 -6.78
C TRP A 135 -4.23 0.57 -6.29
N TRP A 136 -5.52 0.53 -6.52
CA TRP A 136 -6.44 1.43 -5.84
C TRP A 136 -6.54 1.02 -4.37
N ARG A 137 -5.70 1.62 -3.53
CA ARG A 137 -5.45 1.17 -2.16
C ARG A 137 -6.68 1.15 -1.28
N ALA A 138 -7.67 2.02 -1.53
CA ALA A 138 -8.90 2.02 -0.77
C ALA A 138 -9.65 0.68 -0.88
N ASP A 139 -9.82 0.16 -2.10
CA ASP A 139 -10.50 -1.10 -2.36
C ASP A 139 -9.60 -2.30 -2.02
N TRP A 140 -8.33 -2.22 -2.41
CA TRP A 140 -7.37 -3.30 -2.19
C TRP A 140 -7.14 -3.58 -0.71
N ASP A 141 -6.86 -2.55 0.11
CA ASP A 141 -6.65 -2.72 1.55
C ASP A 141 -7.93 -3.24 2.24
N LEU A 142 -9.12 -2.75 1.83
CA LEU A 142 -10.39 -3.25 2.34
C LEU A 142 -10.61 -4.73 1.99
N PHE A 143 -10.30 -5.14 0.76
CA PHE A 143 -10.38 -6.54 0.34
C PHE A 143 -9.48 -7.42 1.21
N LEU A 144 -8.24 -7.02 1.46
CA LEU A 144 -7.30 -7.77 2.29
C LEU A 144 -7.76 -7.89 3.74
N VAL A 145 -8.34 -6.84 4.32
CA VAL A 145 -8.99 -6.91 5.64
C VAL A 145 -10.12 -7.93 5.63
N GLY A 146 -10.90 -7.96 4.55
CA GLY A 146 -11.93 -9.00 4.35
C GLY A 146 -11.37 -10.42 4.37
N GLN A 147 -10.22 -10.65 3.72
CA GLN A 147 -9.53 -11.95 3.75
C GLN A 147 -9.00 -12.28 5.15
N CYS A 148 -8.41 -11.32 5.87
CA CYS A 148 -8.00 -11.50 7.26
C CYS A 148 -9.17 -12.00 8.13
N LYS A 149 -10.32 -11.34 8.05
CA LYS A 149 -11.53 -11.72 8.80
C LYS A 149 -12.01 -13.14 8.45
N LYS A 150 -12.03 -13.49 7.16
CA LYS A 150 -12.41 -14.85 6.69
C LYS A 150 -11.47 -15.93 7.22
N MET A 151 -10.20 -15.61 7.43
CA MET A 151 -9.20 -16.51 7.99
C MET A 151 -9.23 -16.58 9.53
N GLY A 152 -10.12 -15.83 10.19
CA GLY A 152 -10.23 -15.82 11.64
C GLY A 152 -9.22 -14.92 12.35
N VAL A 153 -8.67 -13.92 11.65
CA VAL A 153 -7.95 -12.82 12.32
C VAL A 153 -8.96 -11.92 12.99
N GLU A 154 -8.76 -11.64 14.29
CA GLU A 154 -9.55 -10.61 14.98
C GLU A 154 -9.14 -9.23 14.46
N TYR A 155 -10.11 -8.42 14.02
CA TYR A 155 -9.87 -7.10 13.46
C TYR A 155 -10.56 -6.02 14.29
N SER A 156 -9.81 -4.98 14.64
CA SER A 156 -10.34 -3.82 15.36
C SER A 156 -9.91 -2.53 14.66
N ASP A 157 -10.86 -1.87 14.00
CA ASP A 157 -10.68 -0.54 13.43
C ASP A 157 -11.03 0.57 14.45
N LEU A 158 -10.81 1.83 14.06
CA LEU A 158 -11.01 3.02 14.91
C LEU A 158 -10.38 2.80 16.30
N THR A 159 -9.23 2.12 16.30
CA THR A 159 -8.56 1.63 17.51
C THR A 159 -7.12 2.13 17.54
N ASP A 160 -6.75 2.79 18.62
CA ASP A 160 -5.40 3.31 18.84
C ASP A 160 -4.72 2.58 20.01
N ILE A 161 -3.40 2.57 20.02
CA ILE A 161 -2.59 2.13 21.16
C ILE A 161 -2.30 3.34 22.01
N SER A 162 -2.79 3.34 23.24
CA SER A 162 -2.58 4.45 24.17
C SER A 162 -1.34 4.27 25.04
N ASP A 163 -0.92 3.03 25.28
CA ASP A 163 0.27 2.70 26.06
C ASP A 163 0.71 1.25 25.78
N LEU A 164 1.97 0.95 26.06
CA LEU A 164 2.53 -0.40 25.98
C LEU A 164 3.60 -0.61 27.07
N ARG A 165 3.74 -1.86 27.49
CA ARG A 165 4.79 -2.29 28.42
C ARG A 165 5.36 -3.62 27.96
N GLU A 166 6.67 -3.71 27.91
CA GLU A 166 7.37 -5.00 27.76
C GLU A 166 7.26 -5.81 29.04
N GLU A 167 7.02 -7.10 28.91
CA GLU A 167 6.97 -8.09 29.96
C GLU A 167 7.92 -9.26 29.58
N ASP A 168 8.31 -10.09 30.54
CA ASP A 168 9.25 -11.20 30.31
C ASP A 168 8.76 -12.21 29.23
N ASP A 169 7.45 -12.31 29.05
CA ASP A 169 6.79 -13.26 28.16
C ASP A 169 5.96 -12.55 27.06
N GLY A 170 6.30 -11.31 26.71
CA GLY A 170 5.65 -10.57 25.63
C GLY A 170 5.41 -9.10 25.91
N VAL A 171 4.35 -8.54 25.33
CA VAL A 171 4.02 -7.12 25.43
C VAL A 171 2.59 -6.96 25.92
N LEU A 172 2.39 -6.13 26.92
CA LEU A 172 1.07 -5.69 27.38
C LEU A 172 0.71 -4.36 26.73
N LEU A 173 -0.43 -4.32 26.04
CA LEU A 173 -0.93 -3.18 25.28
C LEU A 173 -2.21 -2.62 25.92
N TRP A 174 -2.33 -1.29 25.95
CA TRP A 174 -3.59 -0.60 26.22
C TRP A 174 -4.17 -0.11 24.91
N ILE A 175 -5.19 -0.78 24.42
CA ILE A 175 -5.89 -0.41 23.20
C ILE A 175 -7.17 0.36 23.52
N LYS A 176 -7.41 1.43 22.76
CA LYS A 176 -8.51 2.36 23.01
C LYS A 176 -9.32 2.56 21.73
N THR A 177 -10.63 2.40 21.86
CA THR A 177 -11.63 2.87 20.88
C THR A 177 -12.34 4.11 21.46
N GLU A 178 -13.21 4.74 20.68
CA GLU A 178 -14.04 5.84 21.21
C GLU A 178 -14.91 5.44 22.42
N ARG A 179 -15.31 4.16 22.50
CA ARG A 179 -16.29 3.66 23.47
C ARG A 179 -15.69 2.79 24.58
N SER A 180 -14.48 2.32 24.41
CA SER A 180 -13.90 1.35 25.34
C SER A 180 -12.38 1.42 25.38
N GLN A 181 -11.83 0.99 26.50
CA GLN A 181 -10.41 0.71 26.64
C GLN A 181 -10.24 -0.71 27.17
N ARG A 182 -9.31 -1.47 26.60
CA ARG A 182 -8.99 -2.82 27.06
C ARG A 182 -7.49 -3.07 27.05
N ARG A 183 -7.05 -4.01 27.88
CA ARG A 183 -5.69 -4.51 27.88
C ARG A 183 -5.59 -5.79 27.07
N VAL A 184 -4.59 -5.85 26.22
CA VAL A 184 -4.29 -7.00 25.36
C VAL A 184 -2.84 -7.40 25.60
N LYS A 185 -2.60 -8.68 25.84
CA LYS A 185 -1.26 -9.24 25.91
C LYS A 185 -0.94 -9.88 24.56
N ALA A 186 0.24 -9.58 24.05
CA ALA A 186 0.78 -10.13 22.81
C ALA A 186 2.08 -10.88 23.09
N GLY A 187 2.24 -12.09 22.55
CA GLY A 187 3.54 -12.75 22.51
C GLY A 187 4.52 -12.00 21.60
N LEU A 188 4.02 -11.51 20.47
CA LEU A 188 4.78 -10.68 19.51
C LEU A 188 3.94 -9.48 19.09
N LEU A 189 4.55 -8.30 19.06
CA LEU A 189 3.97 -7.08 18.54
C LEU A 189 4.69 -6.66 17.25
N ILE A 190 3.93 -6.43 16.18
CA ILE A 190 4.46 -6.02 14.87
C ILE A 190 3.89 -4.65 14.50
N ASP A 191 4.78 -3.68 14.29
CA ASP A 191 4.41 -2.35 13.78
C ASP A 191 4.44 -2.32 12.25
N ALA A 192 3.27 -2.29 11.64
CA ALA A 192 3.05 -2.12 10.20
C ALA A 192 2.33 -0.80 9.87
N CYS A 193 2.46 0.23 10.73
CA CYS A 193 1.78 1.53 10.59
C CYS A 193 2.36 2.41 9.47
N GLY A 194 3.41 1.96 8.78
CA GLY A 194 4.08 2.73 7.74
C GLY A 194 4.86 3.93 8.30
N GLY A 195 4.96 5.00 7.53
CA GLY A 195 5.78 6.16 7.91
C GLY A 195 5.34 6.93 9.17
N ARG A 196 4.19 6.61 9.73
CA ARG A 196 3.67 7.27 10.94
C ARG A 196 4.11 6.63 12.25
N ALA A 197 4.95 5.58 12.20
CA ALA A 197 5.60 4.92 13.34
C ALA A 197 4.75 4.88 14.62
N GLY A 198 3.72 4.01 14.66
CA GLY A 198 2.79 3.96 15.78
C GLY A 198 3.46 3.68 17.12
N ILE A 199 4.34 2.69 17.20
CA ILE A 199 5.03 2.29 18.42
C ILE A 199 6.28 3.15 18.70
N GLY A 200 6.92 3.66 17.65
CA GLY A 200 8.17 4.40 17.78
C GLY A 200 8.10 5.57 18.74
N GLN A 201 6.94 6.24 18.82
CA GLN A 201 6.72 7.33 19.78
C GLN A 201 6.56 6.81 21.21
N LEU A 202 5.81 5.72 21.41
CA LEU A 202 5.58 5.11 22.72
C LEU A 202 6.88 4.53 23.31
N LEU A 203 7.74 3.97 22.49
CA LEU A 203 9.04 3.44 22.87
C LEU A 203 10.16 4.48 22.87
N SER A 204 9.84 5.75 22.60
CA SER A 204 10.84 6.82 22.48
C SER A 204 11.98 6.52 21.49
N ILE A 205 11.65 5.76 20.43
CA ILE A 205 12.61 5.44 19.37
C ILE A 205 12.92 6.73 18.58
N ARG A 206 14.18 7.13 18.59
CA ARG A 206 14.60 8.34 17.87
C ARG A 206 14.54 8.14 16.38
N LYS A 207 13.85 9.01 15.66
CA LYS A 207 13.98 9.13 14.21
C LYS A 207 15.40 9.61 13.89
N LYS A 208 16.06 8.92 12.98
CA LYS A 208 17.38 9.29 12.49
C LYS A 208 17.26 9.74 11.03
N THR A 209 17.67 10.96 10.75
CA THR A 209 17.79 11.44 9.37
C THR A 209 19.05 10.87 8.75
N LEU A 210 18.96 10.38 7.54
CA LEU A 210 20.12 9.92 6.79
C LEU A 210 20.80 11.13 6.15
N ASN A 211 22.00 11.47 6.62
CA ASN A 211 22.73 12.65 6.12
C ASN A 211 23.17 12.54 4.66
N SER A 212 23.11 11.33 4.08
CA SER A 212 23.53 11.06 2.69
C SER A 212 22.39 11.14 1.68
N THR A 213 21.16 11.42 2.10
CA THR A 213 20.00 11.50 1.21
C THR A 213 19.38 12.90 1.27
N PRO A 214 18.94 13.47 0.13
CA PRO A 214 18.19 14.71 0.14
C PRO A 214 16.88 14.53 0.91
N GLU A 215 16.49 15.56 1.65
CA GLU A 215 15.17 15.61 2.25
C GLU A 215 14.11 15.78 1.15
N THR A 216 13.09 14.92 1.17
CA THR A 216 11.97 14.98 0.25
C THR A 216 10.65 14.92 1.00
N PHE A 217 9.63 15.52 0.42
CA PHE A 217 8.25 15.34 0.88
C PHE A 217 7.36 15.02 -0.32
N ALA A 218 6.23 14.39 -0.07
CA ALA A 218 5.25 14.09 -1.09
C ALA A 218 3.85 14.55 -0.67
N VAL A 219 3.11 15.06 -1.65
CA VAL A 219 1.68 15.34 -1.54
C VAL A 219 0.97 14.47 -2.57
N HIS A 220 -0.11 13.81 -2.19
CA HIS A 220 -0.87 12.99 -3.11
C HIS A 220 -2.36 13.25 -3.00
N GLY A 221 -3.09 12.97 -4.09
CA GLY A 221 -4.53 13.07 -4.15
C GLY A 221 -5.08 12.28 -5.33
N HIS A 222 -6.37 11.98 -5.29
CA HIS A 222 -7.09 11.31 -6.37
C HIS A 222 -8.05 12.29 -7.02
N PHE A 223 -8.15 12.22 -8.34
CA PHE A 223 -8.93 13.12 -9.17
C PHE A 223 -9.82 12.30 -10.10
N SER A 224 -10.98 12.83 -10.44
CA SER A 224 -11.89 12.29 -11.44
C SER A 224 -12.09 13.29 -12.58
N GLY A 225 -12.57 12.81 -13.73
CA GLY A 225 -12.81 13.68 -14.89
C GLY A 225 -11.55 14.21 -15.57
N VAL A 226 -10.40 13.61 -15.29
CA VAL A 226 -9.13 13.99 -15.95
C VAL A 226 -9.13 13.46 -17.37
N ALA A 227 -8.93 14.37 -18.35
CA ALA A 227 -8.82 13.99 -19.76
C ALA A 227 -7.58 13.10 -19.98
N THR A 228 -7.69 12.21 -20.96
CA THR A 228 -6.53 11.41 -21.40
C THR A 228 -5.48 12.31 -22.07
N ILE A 229 -4.22 12.03 -21.81
CA ILE A 229 -3.13 12.64 -22.54
C ILE A 229 -3.22 12.12 -23.99
N PRO A 230 -3.43 12.99 -25.00
CA PRO A 230 -3.43 12.51 -26.37
C PRO A 230 -2.08 11.83 -26.63
N PRO A 231 -2.07 10.70 -27.37
CA PRO A 231 -0.82 10.11 -27.81
C PRO A 231 -0.03 11.24 -28.47
N SER A 232 1.14 11.53 -27.97
CA SER A 232 1.97 12.56 -28.60
C SER A 232 2.19 12.11 -30.04
N ASN A 233 2.09 13.04 -30.98
CA ASN A 233 2.60 12.82 -32.34
C ASN A 233 4.12 12.65 -32.35
N SER A 234 4.72 12.49 -31.19
CA SER A 234 6.11 12.14 -30.99
C SER A 234 6.34 10.79 -31.63
N GLN A 235 6.94 10.83 -32.77
CA GLN A 235 7.50 9.68 -33.44
C GLN A 235 8.69 9.17 -32.62
N LEU A 236 8.42 8.49 -31.48
CA LEU A 236 9.41 7.71 -30.75
C LEU A 236 9.87 6.56 -31.66
N GLY A 237 10.86 6.84 -32.54
CA GLY A 237 11.32 5.91 -33.56
C GLY A 237 10.36 5.80 -34.76
N THR A 238 10.68 4.96 -35.69
CA THR A 238 9.94 4.74 -36.94
C THR A 238 8.73 3.77 -36.77
N GLY A 239 8.27 3.50 -35.55
CA GLY A 239 7.23 2.53 -35.25
C GLY A 239 6.17 3.01 -34.26
N PRO A 240 5.07 2.25 -34.09
CA PRO A 240 4.05 2.56 -33.12
C PRO A 240 4.58 2.43 -31.70
N LEU A 241 4.06 3.22 -30.77
CA LEU A 241 4.37 3.10 -29.35
C LEU A 241 4.02 1.69 -28.84
N PRO A 242 4.83 1.12 -27.94
CA PRO A 242 4.58 -0.23 -27.39
C PRO A 242 3.31 -0.29 -26.54
N TYR A 243 2.85 0.84 -26.03
CA TYR A 243 1.60 1.00 -25.26
C TYR A 243 1.23 2.49 -25.17
N HIS A 244 0.00 2.76 -24.76
CA HIS A 244 -0.44 4.14 -24.49
C HIS A 244 0.29 4.67 -23.25
N PRO A 245 0.86 5.90 -23.26
CA PRO A 245 1.64 6.41 -22.12
C PRO A 245 0.93 6.33 -20.76
N GLU A 246 -0.39 6.50 -20.75
CA GLU A 246 -1.20 6.40 -19.52
C GLU A 246 -1.36 4.98 -18.99
N ASP A 247 -1.04 3.95 -19.78
CA ASP A 247 -0.95 2.57 -19.34
C ASP A 247 0.38 2.29 -18.59
N SER A 248 0.98 3.30 -18.01
CA SER A 248 2.24 3.25 -17.28
C SER A 248 2.20 4.07 -15.99
N ALA A 249 3.25 3.97 -15.18
CA ALA A 249 3.52 4.99 -14.17
C ALA A 249 4.21 6.18 -14.86
N ILE A 250 3.51 7.31 -14.95
CA ILE A 250 4.01 8.50 -15.62
C ILE A 250 4.80 9.35 -14.61
N HIS A 251 5.97 9.81 -15.04
CA HIS A 251 6.84 10.69 -14.29
C HIS A 251 7.03 12.00 -15.07
N HIS A 252 6.48 13.08 -14.56
CA HIS A 252 6.77 14.42 -15.07
C HIS A 252 7.91 15.00 -14.24
N ILE A 253 9.08 15.12 -14.84
CA ILE A 253 10.26 15.71 -14.20
C ILE A 253 10.14 17.23 -14.31
N ILE A 254 10.11 17.89 -13.17
CA ILE A 254 9.97 19.33 -13.04
C ILE A 254 11.17 19.92 -12.29
N ASP A 255 11.28 21.25 -12.27
CA ASP A 255 12.34 21.89 -11.46
C ASP A 255 12.15 21.58 -9.98
N GLY A 256 13.18 20.98 -9.37
CA GLY A 256 13.19 20.63 -7.96
C GLY A 256 12.42 19.38 -7.55
N GLY A 257 11.90 18.60 -8.50
CA GLY A 257 11.16 17.38 -8.16
C GLY A 257 10.51 16.66 -9.34
N TRP A 258 9.45 15.91 -9.06
CA TRP A 258 8.67 15.23 -10.08
C TRP A 258 7.21 15.05 -9.64
N VAL A 259 6.32 14.87 -10.61
CA VAL A 259 4.92 14.51 -10.38
C VAL A 259 4.70 13.11 -10.94
N TRP A 260 4.15 12.22 -10.13
CA TRP A 260 3.66 10.92 -10.59
C TRP A 260 2.19 10.99 -10.94
N SER A 261 1.83 10.44 -12.10
CA SER A 261 0.44 10.25 -12.50
C SER A 261 0.18 8.76 -12.72
N LEU A 262 -0.84 8.26 -12.07
CA LEU A 262 -1.29 6.87 -12.17
C LEU A 262 -2.76 6.88 -12.60
N ARG A 263 -3.12 6.06 -13.59
CA ARG A 263 -4.51 5.91 -14.02
C ARG A 263 -5.12 4.64 -13.46
N PHE A 264 -6.36 4.76 -13.03
CA PHE A 264 -7.19 3.65 -12.55
C PHE A 264 -8.45 3.54 -13.42
N ASP A 265 -9.07 2.35 -13.45
CA ASP A 265 -10.31 2.04 -14.16
C ASP A 265 -11.52 2.80 -13.57
#